data_af620cc3bf203d8880c315f7fed0f755
#
_entry.id   af620cc3bf203d8880c315f7fed0f755
#
_cell.length_a   1.000
_cell.length_b   1.000
_cell.length_c   1.000
_cell.angle_alpha   90.00
_cell.angle_beta   90.00
_cell.angle_gamma   90.00
#
_symmetry.space_group_name_H-M   'P 1'
#
loop_
_entity.id
_entity.type
_entity.pdbx_description
1 polymer ?
#
loop_
_entity_poly.entity_id
_entity_poly.type
_entity_poly.pdbx_seq_one_letter_code
_entity_poly.pdbx_strand_id
1 'polypeptide(L)'
;MLDESLLDKNRKYLVGVSGGVDSMALLDMLVKKAYNVFVVHYNYHFREDSDLDENLVRSYCQNHHLPFYVRQGDKKEYQKGNFEMLAREKRYAFYKEIGDLNGITEKLNYI
;
A
#
# COMPACT_ATOMS: atom_id res chain seq x y z
N MET A 1 4.61 -6.62 15.57
CA MET A 1 4.19 -5.30 16.07
C MET A 1 5.18 -4.25 15.64
N LEU A 2 4.70 -3.08 15.27
CA LEU A 2 5.55 -1.99 14.79
C LEU A 2 6.33 -1.36 15.96
N ASP A 3 7.64 -1.24 15.80
CA ASP A 3 8.46 -0.53 16.78
C ASP A 3 8.51 0.97 16.43
N GLU A 4 7.74 1.76 17.15
CA GLU A 4 7.60 3.19 16.89
C GLU A 4 8.87 3.99 17.20
N SER A 5 9.80 3.43 17.99
CA SER A 5 11.07 4.11 18.28
C SER A 5 11.90 4.32 17.01
N LEU A 6 11.65 3.53 15.96
CA LEU A 6 12.31 3.64 14.68
C LEU A 6 11.65 4.63 13.72
N LEU A 7 10.50 5.19 14.10
CA LEU A 7 9.73 6.10 13.25
C LEU A 7 9.90 7.55 13.67
N ASP A 8 9.89 8.42 12.66
CA ASP A 8 10.04 9.87 12.84
C ASP A 8 8.85 10.58 12.19
N LYS A 9 8.12 11.38 12.95
CA LYS A 9 6.94 12.10 12.46
C LYS A 9 7.29 13.20 11.45
N ASN A 10 8.56 13.57 11.35
CA ASN A 10 9.02 14.55 10.37
C ASN A 10 9.39 13.93 9.03
N ARG A 11 9.34 12.59 8.92
CA ARG A 11 9.62 11.87 7.68
C ARG A 11 8.34 11.44 7.00
N LYS A 12 8.43 11.24 5.70
CA LYS A 12 7.34 10.68 4.90
C LYS A 12 7.49 9.17 4.84
N TYR A 13 6.37 8.46 5.00
CA TYR A 13 6.36 6.99 4.94
C TYR A 13 5.44 6.51 3.84
N LEU A 14 5.93 5.60 3.03
CA LEU A 14 5.15 4.92 2.01
C LEU A 14 4.64 3.61 2.59
N VAL A 15 3.32 3.45 2.63
CA VAL A 15 2.68 2.29 3.26
C VAL A 15 1.92 1.51 2.21
N GLY A 16 2.31 0.25 2.00
CA GLY A 16 1.56 -0.67 1.15
C GLY A 16 0.41 -1.28 1.93
N VAL A 17 -0.81 -1.07 1.45
CA VAL A 17 -2.04 -1.48 2.14
C VAL A 17 -2.84 -2.40 1.24
N SER A 18 -3.07 -3.63 1.69
CA SER A 18 -3.81 -4.64 0.90
C SER A 18 -5.33 -4.55 1.03
N GLY A 19 -5.82 -3.85 2.05
CA GLY A 19 -7.25 -3.83 2.38
C GLY A 19 -7.66 -4.89 3.40
N GLY A 20 -6.76 -5.80 3.77
CA GLY A 20 -7.00 -6.78 4.81
C GLY A 20 -7.00 -6.15 6.20
N VAL A 21 -7.49 -6.90 7.19
CA VAL A 21 -7.65 -6.41 8.56
C VAL A 21 -6.34 -5.90 9.14
N ASP A 22 -5.25 -6.66 8.98
CA ASP A 22 -3.96 -6.30 9.56
C ASP A 22 -3.38 -5.04 8.93
N SER A 23 -3.47 -4.91 7.60
CA SER A 23 -2.94 -3.74 6.91
C SER A 23 -3.76 -2.48 7.23
N MET A 24 -5.07 -2.61 7.35
CA MET A 24 -5.94 -1.49 7.72
C MET A 24 -5.72 -1.06 9.17
N ALA A 25 -5.48 -2.01 10.07
CA ALA A 25 -5.17 -1.72 11.47
C ALA A 25 -3.85 -0.95 11.60
N LEU A 26 -2.83 -1.37 10.85
CA LEU A 26 -1.55 -0.65 10.83
C LEU A 26 -1.71 0.77 10.29
N LEU A 27 -2.42 0.92 9.19
CA LEU A 27 -2.68 2.23 8.60
C LEU A 27 -3.39 3.16 9.60
N ASP A 28 -4.44 2.66 10.23
CA ASP A 28 -5.21 3.43 11.20
C ASP A 28 -4.35 3.86 12.40
N MET A 29 -3.48 2.98 12.88
CA MET A 29 -2.56 3.29 13.96
C MET A 29 -1.61 4.43 13.57
N LEU A 30 -1.01 4.34 12.38
CA LEU A 30 -0.08 5.36 11.90
C LEU A 30 -0.77 6.71 11.72
N VAL A 31 -1.99 6.72 11.21
CA VAL A 31 -2.77 7.95 11.01
C VAL A 31 -3.14 8.58 12.34
N LYS A 32 -3.61 7.79 13.30
CA LYS A 32 -3.99 8.31 14.63
C LYS A 32 -2.82 8.87 15.40
N LYS A 33 -1.60 8.37 15.13
CA LYS A 33 -0.38 8.87 15.75
C LYS A 33 0.27 10.00 14.97
N ALA A 34 -0.41 10.49 13.93
CA ALA A 34 -0.02 11.65 13.14
C ALA A 34 1.30 11.48 12.35
N TYR A 35 1.60 10.27 11.93
CA TYR A 35 2.69 10.04 10.98
C TYR A 35 2.28 10.50 9.59
N ASN A 36 3.26 10.96 8.81
CA ASN A 36 3.04 11.44 7.45
C ASN A 36 3.04 10.25 6.49
N VAL A 37 1.84 9.77 6.13
CA VAL A 37 1.63 8.51 5.43
C VAL A 37 1.18 8.76 4.00
N PHE A 38 1.84 8.07 3.04
CA PHE A 38 1.42 7.99 1.65
C PHE A 38 1.04 6.55 1.38
N VAL A 39 -0.19 6.32 0.92
CA VAL A 39 -0.73 4.98 0.79
C VAL A 39 -0.65 4.50 -0.65
N VAL A 40 -0.15 3.28 -0.83
CA VAL A 40 -0.12 2.61 -2.12
C VAL A 40 -0.87 1.28 -2.02
N HIS A 41 -1.60 0.98 -3.08
CA HIS A 41 -2.38 -0.25 -3.18
C HIS A 41 -2.23 -0.83 -4.57
N TYR A 42 -1.97 -2.14 -4.64
CA TYR A 42 -1.87 -2.84 -5.92
C TYR A 42 -3.04 -3.81 -6.02
N ASN A 43 -3.92 -3.60 -6.99
CA ASN A 43 -5.08 -4.46 -7.21
C ASN A 43 -4.75 -5.47 -8.31
N TYR A 44 -4.56 -6.74 -7.92
CA TYR A 44 -4.20 -7.80 -8.85
C TYR A 44 -5.38 -8.37 -9.63
N HIS A 45 -6.60 -8.07 -9.22
CA HIS A 45 -7.83 -8.59 -9.84
C HIS A 45 -7.95 -10.12 -9.84
N PHE A 46 -7.42 -10.77 -8.80
CA PHE A 46 -7.49 -12.24 -8.71
C PHE A 46 -8.78 -12.77 -8.18
N ARG A 47 -9.44 -12.01 -7.32
CA ARG A 47 -10.70 -12.41 -6.70
C ARG A 47 -11.76 -11.45 -7.15
N GLU A 48 -13.00 -11.93 -7.15
CA GLU A 48 -14.14 -11.10 -7.50
C GLU A 48 -14.28 -9.90 -6.57
N ASP A 49 -13.82 -10.03 -5.32
CA ASP A 49 -13.90 -8.98 -4.32
C ASP A 49 -12.65 -8.09 -4.23
N SER A 50 -11.73 -8.21 -5.18
CA SER A 50 -10.52 -7.36 -5.19
C SER A 50 -10.86 -5.87 -5.24
N ASP A 51 -11.91 -5.50 -5.94
CA ASP A 51 -12.34 -4.10 -6.03
C ASP A 51 -12.93 -3.60 -4.72
N LEU A 52 -13.48 -4.47 -3.88
CA LEU A 52 -13.96 -4.10 -2.56
C LEU A 52 -12.81 -3.69 -1.66
N ASP A 53 -11.69 -4.42 -1.72
CA ASP A 53 -10.49 -4.05 -0.96
C ASP A 53 -9.94 -2.70 -1.41
N GLU A 54 -9.87 -2.47 -2.72
CA GLU A 54 -9.43 -1.19 -3.27
C GLU A 54 -10.32 -0.05 -2.79
N ASN A 55 -11.64 -0.23 -2.86
CA ASN A 55 -12.61 0.79 -2.44
C ASN A 55 -12.52 1.08 -0.94
N LEU A 56 -12.27 0.05 -0.13
CA LEU A 56 -12.10 0.22 1.31
C LEU A 56 -10.89 1.11 1.61
N VAL A 57 -9.75 0.83 0.99
CA VAL A 57 -8.54 1.62 1.18
C VAL A 57 -8.73 3.05 0.66
N ARG A 58 -9.34 3.18 -0.52
CA ARG A 58 -9.62 4.48 -1.13
C ARG A 58 -10.50 5.35 -0.22
N SER A 59 -11.58 4.79 0.29
CA SER A 59 -12.52 5.51 1.16
C SER A 59 -11.85 5.94 2.45
N TYR A 60 -11.04 5.08 3.04
CA TYR A 60 -10.29 5.43 4.24
C TYR A 60 -9.37 6.61 3.99
N CYS A 61 -8.62 6.56 2.89
CA CYS A 61 -7.69 7.63 2.53
C CYS A 61 -8.41 8.96 2.23
N GLN A 62 -9.57 8.91 1.58
CA GLN A 62 -10.37 10.11 1.32
C GLN A 62 -10.87 10.71 2.63
N ASN A 63 -11.35 9.90 3.56
CA ASN A 63 -11.88 10.38 4.83
C ASN A 63 -10.80 10.98 5.73
N HIS A 64 -9.56 10.53 5.59
CA HIS A 64 -8.43 11.00 6.41
C HIS A 64 -7.49 11.93 5.65
N HIS A 65 -7.86 12.33 4.43
CA HIS A 65 -7.08 13.25 3.59
C HIS A 65 -5.65 12.75 3.34
N LEU A 66 -5.50 11.45 3.08
CA LEU A 66 -4.21 10.83 2.80
C LEU A 66 -3.95 10.76 1.30
N PRO A 67 -2.72 10.98 0.85
CA PRO A 67 -2.36 10.67 -0.53
C PRO A 67 -2.55 9.17 -0.78
N PHE A 68 -3.24 8.83 -1.88
CA PHE A 68 -3.55 7.45 -2.22
C PHE A 68 -3.20 7.20 -3.68
N TYR A 69 -2.43 6.16 -3.91
CA TYR A 69 -2.02 5.72 -5.25
C TYR A 69 -2.37 4.26 -5.43
N VAL A 70 -2.98 3.94 -6.55
CA VAL A 70 -3.38 2.57 -6.86
C VAL A 70 -2.90 2.20 -8.26
N ARG A 71 -2.46 0.97 -8.42
CA ARG A 71 -2.17 0.40 -9.73
C ARG A 71 -3.04 -0.83 -9.94
N GLN A 72 -3.59 -0.92 -11.15
CA GLN A 72 -4.39 -2.06 -11.56
C GLN A 72 -3.48 -3.07 -12.25
N GLY A 73 -3.41 -4.27 -11.71
CA GLY A 73 -2.71 -5.38 -12.35
C GLY A 73 -3.60 -6.02 -13.41
N ASP A 74 -2.98 -6.75 -14.34
CA ASP A 74 -3.72 -7.54 -15.33
C ASP A 74 -3.61 -9.01 -14.95
N LYS A 75 -4.74 -9.65 -14.70
CA LYS A 75 -4.81 -11.06 -14.36
C LYS A 75 -4.10 -11.93 -15.39
N LYS A 76 -4.14 -11.55 -16.67
CA LYS A 76 -3.51 -12.30 -17.75
C LYS A 76 -1.97 -12.35 -17.61
N GLU A 77 -1.37 -11.33 -17.02
CA GLU A 77 0.08 -11.27 -16.83
C GLU A 77 0.58 -12.35 -15.87
N TYR A 78 -0.30 -12.88 -15.03
CA TYR A 78 0.05 -13.79 -13.95
C TYR A 78 -0.32 -15.25 -14.24
N GLN A 79 -0.79 -15.55 -15.43
CA GLN A 79 -1.27 -16.91 -15.77
C GLN A 79 -0.16 -17.89 -16.16
N LYS A 80 1.07 -17.41 -16.36
CA LYS A 80 2.18 -18.24 -16.83
C LYS A 80 3.23 -18.44 -15.75
N GLY A 81 3.16 -19.52 -14.99
CA GLY A 81 4.22 -19.90 -14.04
C GLY A 81 4.44 -18.84 -12.95
N ASN A 82 5.53 -18.79 -12.31
CA ASN A 82 6.03 -17.89 -11.23
C ASN A 82 5.19 -16.66 -10.86
N PHE A 83 3.91 -16.87 -10.65
CA PHE A 83 2.94 -15.83 -10.40
C PHE A 83 3.32 -14.94 -9.21
N GLU A 84 3.67 -15.57 -8.08
CA GLU A 84 3.98 -14.81 -6.85
C GLU A 84 5.20 -13.92 -7.02
N MET A 85 6.22 -14.41 -7.72
CA MET A 85 7.43 -13.64 -7.98
C MET A 85 7.14 -12.43 -8.86
N LEU A 86 6.40 -12.65 -9.96
CA LEU A 86 6.06 -11.58 -10.89
C LEU A 86 5.18 -10.52 -10.23
N ALA A 87 4.19 -10.97 -9.44
CA ALA A 87 3.32 -10.06 -8.71
C ALA A 87 4.10 -9.19 -7.73
N ARG A 88 5.04 -9.79 -7.00
CA ARG A 88 5.89 -9.08 -6.06
C ARG A 88 6.77 -8.06 -6.76
N GLU A 89 7.41 -8.44 -7.89
CA GLU A 89 8.25 -7.53 -8.64
C GLU A 89 7.48 -6.31 -9.14
N LYS A 90 6.28 -6.52 -9.67
CA LYS A 90 5.45 -5.43 -10.17
C LYS A 90 4.97 -4.53 -9.04
N ARG A 91 4.62 -5.11 -7.91
CA ARG A 91 4.20 -4.34 -6.74
C ARG A 91 5.34 -3.46 -6.22
N TYR A 92 6.52 -4.01 -6.07
CA TYR A 92 7.68 -3.25 -5.59
C TYR A 92 8.13 -2.20 -6.59
N ALA A 93 8.04 -2.47 -7.89
CA ALA A 93 8.35 -1.48 -8.92
C ALA A 93 7.39 -0.28 -8.83
N PHE A 94 6.11 -0.54 -8.61
CA PHE A 94 5.11 0.51 -8.41
C PHE A 94 5.40 1.31 -7.14
N TYR A 95 5.70 0.63 -6.03
CA TYR A 95 6.01 1.30 -4.77
C TYR A 95 7.23 2.20 -4.91
N LYS A 96 8.26 1.71 -5.60
CA LYS A 96 9.46 2.51 -5.85
C LYS A 96 9.15 3.75 -6.70
N GLU A 97 8.35 3.59 -7.74
CA GLU A 97 7.92 4.69 -8.60
C GLU A 97 7.23 5.79 -7.79
N ILE A 98 6.29 5.42 -6.95
CA ILE A 98 5.55 6.39 -6.13
C ILE A 98 6.46 7.01 -5.06
N GLY A 99 7.33 6.22 -4.46
CA GLY A 99 8.31 6.71 -3.49
C GLY A 99 9.24 7.75 -4.11
N ASP A 100 9.77 7.46 -5.29
CA ASP A 100 10.66 8.37 -6.00
C ASP A 100 9.93 9.67 -6.40
N LEU A 101 8.68 9.54 -6.85
CA LEU A 101 7.86 10.69 -7.23
C LEU A 101 7.64 11.66 -6.06
N ASN A 102 7.52 11.16 -4.86
CA ASN A 102 7.23 11.95 -3.67
C ASN A 102 8.45 12.19 -2.77
N GLY A 103 9.62 11.76 -3.17
CA GLY A 103 10.84 11.90 -2.39
C GLY A 103 10.84 11.08 -1.11
N ILE A 104 10.21 9.90 -1.13
CA ILE A 104 10.07 9.04 0.03
C ILE A 104 11.13 7.95 0.01
N THR A 105 11.96 7.88 1.04
CA THR A 105 12.98 6.84 1.17
C THR A 105 12.57 5.73 2.15
N GLU A 106 11.63 6.01 3.05
CA GLU A 106 11.18 5.07 4.07
C GLU A 106 9.92 4.34 3.62
N LYS A 107 9.97 3.02 3.56
CA LYS A 107 8.87 2.19 3.11
C LYS A 107 8.40 1.26 4.22
N LEU A 108 7.10 1.29 4.49
CA LEU A 108 6.45 0.35 5.39
C LEU A 108 5.51 -0.49 4.55
N ASN A 109 5.84 -1.76 4.35
CA ASN A 109 5.08 -2.67 3.50
C ASN A 109 4.63 -3.86 4.34
N TYR A 110 3.35 -3.87 4.72
CA TYR A 110 2.74 -4.95 5.46
C TYR A 110 1.59 -5.52 4.65
N ILE A 111 1.54 -6.80 4.60
CA ILE A 111 0.53 -7.53 3.82
C ILE A 111 -0.58 -8.00 4.74
#